data_fa6517767f3c624d5cb323ae1fe80f98
#
_entry.id   fa6517767f3c624d5cb323ae1fe80f98
#
_cell.length_a   1.000
_cell.length_b   1.000
_cell.length_c   1.000
_cell.angle_alpha   90.00
_cell.angle_beta   90.00
_cell.angle_gamma   90.00
#
_symmetry.space_group_name_H-M   'P 1'
#
loop_
_entity.id
_entity.type
_entity.pdbx_description
1 polymer ?
#
loop_
_entity_poly.entity_id
_entity_poly.type
_entity_poly.pdbx_seq_one_letter_code
_entity_poly.pdbx_strand_id
1 'polypeptide(L)'
;SKQDEEREKKWKEYLSIYNQYVDFYHSELLKNEKYSNARDYLKNRSLGKDEVKKFKIGYIEKNPNFFEKLKDEFSEQALVESGLFYLDEKKKTYVERFRGRLIFPINNISGQPIALGGRIIENLDYLAKYINSPETNFFKKGSNLYNLDLARKLSNKLDHVYLVEGYMDVVGLSKNGIENAVANLGTSLTDRQILTLNQFFDDIIICFDGDESGYKAALRAAENSIKELKPEKQISFLFLP
;
A
#
# COMPACT_ATOMS: atom_id res chain seq x y z
N SER A 1 -15.95 -26.29 -7.74
CA SER A 1 -16.89 -26.06 -8.85
C SER A 1 -16.17 -25.37 -10.01
N LYS A 2 -16.76 -25.36 -11.23
CA LYS A 2 -16.18 -24.61 -12.38
C LYS A 2 -15.95 -23.11 -12.04
N GLN A 3 -16.81 -22.52 -11.23
CA GLN A 3 -16.67 -21.12 -10.79
C GLN A 3 -15.45 -20.93 -9.89
N ASP A 4 -15.15 -21.89 -9.01
CA ASP A 4 -13.98 -21.83 -8.12
C ASP A 4 -12.69 -21.97 -8.93
N GLU A 5 -12.66 -22.86 -9.92
CA GLU A 5 -11.51 -23.04 -10.82
C GLU A 5 -11.24 -21.78 -11.65
N GLU A 6 -12.30 -21.15 -12.19
CA GLU A 6 -12.16 -19.90 -12.92
C GLU A 6 -11.68 -18.76 -12.03
N ARG A 7 -12.20 -18.65 -10.81
CA ARG A 7 -11.75 -17.65 -9.84
C ARG A 7 -10.27 -17.86 -9.45
N GLU A 8 -9.87 -19.09 -9.25
CA GLU A 8 -8.47 -19.43 -8.94
C GLU A 8 -7.54 -19.09 -10.09
N LYS A 9 -7.95 -19.37 -11.34
CA LYS A 9 -7.21 -19.01 -12.54
C LYS A 9 -7.03 -17.50 -12.65
N LYS A 10 -8.10 -16.72 -12.48
CA LYS A 10 -8.05 -15.25 -12.47
C LYS A 10 -7.18 -14.70 -11.33
N TRP A 11 -7.21 -15.34 -10.18
CA TRP A 11 -6.35 -14.96 -9.06
C TRP A 11 -4.86 -15.18 -9.37
N LYS A 12 -4.50 -16.32 -9.95
CA LYS A 12 -3.11 -16.62 -10.34
C LYS A 12 -2.62 -15.63 -11.41
N GLU A 13 -3.45 -15.32 -12.40
CA GLU A 13 -3.16 -14.33 -13.43
C GLU A 13 -2.94 -12.93 -12.81
N TYR A 14 -3.84 -12.50 -11.95
CA TYR A 14 -3.75 -11.23 -11.21
C TYR A 14 -2.45 -11.12 -10.43
N LEU A 15 -2.08 -12.15 -9.67
CA LEU A 15 -0.83 -12.19 -8.94
C LEU A 15 0.39 -12.17 -9.85
N SER A 16 0.35 -12.87 -10.98
CA SER A 16 1.45 -12.88 -11.94
C SER A 16 1.68 -11.48 -12.50
N ILE A 17 0.62 -10.76 -12.87
CA ILE A 17 0.69 -9.36 -13.32
C ILE A 17 1.35 -8.47 -12.26
N TYR A 18 0.87 -8.53 -11.00
CA TYR A 18 1.42 -7.72 -9.92
C TYR A 18 2.86 -8.04 -9.58
N ASN A 19 3.23 -9.31 -9.53
CA ASN A 19 4.61 -9.71 -9.25
C ASN A 19 5.56 -9.21 -10.35
N GLN A 20 5.24 -9.40 -11.62
CA GLN A 20 6.07 -8.91 -12.73
C GLN A 20 6.18 -7.39 -12.71
N TYR A 21 5.07 -6.68 -12.46
CA TYR A 21 5.03 -5.23 -12.39
C TYR A 21 5.90 -4.68 -11.25
N VAL A 22 5.71 -5.21 -10.06
CA VAL A 22 6.45 -4.79 -8.85
C VAL A 22 7.94 -5.12 -8.98
N ASP A 23 8.27 -6.34 -9.40
CA ASP A 23 9.66 -6.78 -9.51
C ASP A 23 10.43 -5.97 -10.57
N PHE A 24 9.78 -5.65 -11.68
CA PHE A 24 10.38 -4.81 -12.72
C PHE A 24 10.71 -3.41 -12.18
N TYR A 25 9.74 -2.67 -11.67
CA TYR A 25 9.97 -1.29 -11.21
C TYR A 25 10.82 -1.19 -9.95
N HIS A 26 10.79 -2.19 -9.09
CA HIS A 26 11.71 -2.30 -7.97
C HIS A 26 13.16 -2.51 -8.44
N SER A 27 13.37 -3.44 -9.39
CA SER A 27 14.70 -3.68 -9.99
C SER A 27 15.23 -2.43 -10.70
N GLU A 28 14.37 -1.75 -11.46
CA GLU A 28 14.72 -0.51 -12.14
C GLU A 28 15.15 0.59 -11.15
N LEU A 29 14.39 0.80 -10.08
CA LEU A 29 14.77 1.77 -9.05
C LEU A 29 16.14 1.47 -8.43
N LEU A 30 16.46 0.20 -8.23
CA LEU A 30 17.74 -0.20 -7.61
C LEU A 30 18.94 -0.11 -8.54
N LYS A 31 18.76 -0.40 -9.84
CA LYS A 31 19.87 -0.65 -10.76
C LYS A 31 20.04 0.43 -11.83
N ASN A 32 18.95 1.06 -12.26
CA ASN A 32 19.00 1.98 -13.39
C ASN A 32 19.44 3.38 -12.92
N GLU A 33 20.56 3.87 -13.47
CA GLU A 33 21.11 5.19 -13.13
C GLU A 33 20.18 6.34 -13.48
N LYS A 34 19.33 6.18 -14.49
CA LYS A 34 18.30 7.14 -14.88
C LYS A 34 17.38 7.56 -13.70
N TYR A 35 17.22 6.69 -12.70
CA TYR A 35 16.34 6.93 -11.56
C TYR A 35 17.09 7.39 -10.30
N SER A 36 18.25 8.02 -10.46
CA SER A 36 19.00 8.62 -9.34
C SER A 36 18.16 9.64 -8.57
N ASN A 37 17.36 10.46 -9.26
CA ASN A 37 16.47 11.44 -8.64
C ASN A 37 15.46 10.81 -7.67
N ALA A 38 14.91 9.64 -8.00
CA ALA A 38 13.99 8.92 -7.13
C ALA A 38 14.72 8.34 -5.89
N ARG A 39 15.96 7.85 -6.09
CA ARG A 39 16.81 7.40 -4.97
C ARG A 39 17.23 8.56 -4.08
N ASP A 40 17.59 9.72 -4.64
CA ASP A 40 17.95 10.92 -3.89
C ASP A 40 16.75 11.44 -3.09
N TYR A 41 15.55 11.41 -3.68
CA TYR A 41 14.32 11.74 -2.95
C TYR A 41 14.12 10.86 -1.70
N LEU A 42 14.31 9.54 -1.84
CA LEU A 42 14.22 8.62 -0.70
C LEU A 42 15.32 8.87 0.33
N LYS A 43 16.56 9.09 -0.13
CA LYS A 43 17.70 9.41 0.74
C LYS A 43 17.48 10.69 1.53
N ASN A 44 16.93 11.75 0.93
CA ASN A 44 16.59 13.01 1.60
C ASN A 44 15.51 12.82 2.67
N ARG A 45 14.76 11.73 2.62
CA ARG A 45 13.82 11.29 3.66
C ARG A 45 14.42 10.24 4.59
N SER A 46 15.73 10.14 4.57
CA SER A 46 16.50 9.18 5.37
C SER A 46 16.15 7.71 5.07
N LEU A 47 15.59 7.39 3.90
CA LEU A 47 15.31 6.01 3.48
C LEU A 47 16.41 5.52 2.55
N GLY A 48 17.03 4.41 2.90
CA GLY A 48 18.14 3.82 2.16
C GLY A 48 17.74 2.59 1.35
N LYS A 49 18.79 1.90 0.91
CA LYS A 49 18.64 0.69 0.09
C LYS A 49 17.94 -0.45 0.83
N ASP A 50 18.11 -0.52 2.15
CA ASP A 50 17.53 -1.59 2.97
C ASP A 50 16.01 -1.45 3.07
N GLU A 51 15.50 -0.22 3.30
CA GLU A 51 14.07 0.07 3.28
C GLU A 51 13.48 -0.17 1.89
N VAL A 52 14.17 0.29 0.83
CA VAL A 52 13.73 0.06 -0.55
C VAL A 52 13.58 -1.44 -0.85
N LYS A 53 14.52 -2.26 -0.41
CA LYS A 53 14.46 -3.71 -0.57
C LYS A 53 13.38 -4.36 0.30
N LYS A 54 13.34 -4.00 1.58
CA LYS A 54 12.40 -4.58 2.56
C LYS A 54 10.95 -4.38 2.12
N PHE A 55 10.61 -3.18 1.67
CA PHE A 55 9.25 -2.81 1.26
C PHE A 55 9.00 -2.93 -0.25
N LYS A 56 9.97 -3.47 -1.02
CA LYS A 56 9.89 -3.58 -2.48
C LYS A 56 9.48 -2.28 -3.17
N ILE A 57 9.95 -1.14 -2.67
CA ILE A 57 9.67 0.18 -3.25
C ILE A 57 10.21 0.21 -4.68
N GLY A 58 9.40 0.69 -5.61
CA GLY A 58 9.77 0.87 -7.01
C GLY A 58 9.56 2.32 -7.46
N TYR A 59 9.98 2.63 -8.68
CA TYR A 59 9.70 3.92 -9.30
C TYR A 59 9.28 3.74 -10.75
N ILE A 60 8.23 4.43 -11.13
CA ILE A 60 7.68 4.44 -12.48
C ILE A 60 7.94 5.82 -13.07
N GLU A 61 8.63 5.88 -14.18
CA GLU A 61 8.87 7.12 -14.91
C GLU A 61 7.58 7.75 -15.48
N LYS A 62 7.68 8.98 -16.01
CA LYS A 62 6.52 9.72 -16.55
C LYS A 62 5.91 9.10 -17.80
N ASN A 63 6.76 8.50 -18.65
CA ASN A 63 6.35 7.90 -19.91
C ASN A 63 6.75 6.42 -19.94
N PRO A 64 6.15 5.59 -19.08
CA PRO A 64 6.45 4.17 -19.03
C PRO A 64 5.80 3.44 -20.22
N ASN A 65 6.36 2.28 -20.57
CA ASN A 65 5.82 1.44 -21.64
C ASN A 65 5.74 -0.04 -21.23
N PHE A 66 5.61 -0.33 -19.95
CA PHE A 66 5.59 -1.70 -19.47
C PHE A 66 4.31 -2.46 -19.86
N PHE A 67 3.22 -1.73 -20.18
CA PHE A 67 2.03 -2.32 -20.76
C PHE A 67 2.34 -3.14 -22.02
N GLU A 68 3.17 -2.60 -22.91
CA GLU A 68 3.54 -3.27 -24.16
C GLU A 68 4.27 -4.60 -23.95
N LYS A 69 5.00 -4.73 -22.83
CA LYS A 69 5.67 -5.98 -22.45
C LYS A 69 4.68 -7.00 -21.87
N LEU A 70 3.73 -6.53 -21.06
CA LEU A 70 2.77 -7.42 -20.40
C LEU A 70 1.66 -7.91 -21.35
N LYS A 71 1.30 -7.16 -22.38
CA LYS A 71 0.27 -7.59 -23.35
C LYS A 71 0.66 -8.80 -24.18
N ASP A 72 1.96 -9.14 -24.24
CA ASP A 72 2.42 -10.34 -24.90
C ASP A 72 2.09 -11.62 -24.09
N GLU A 73 1.87 -11.48 -22.79
CA GLU A 73 1.59 -12.60 -21.88
C GLU A 73 0.14 -12.58 -21.36
N PHE A 74 -0.44 -11.37 -21.16
CA PHE A 74 -1.76 -11.18 -20.56
C PHE A 74 -2.72 -10.45 -21.50
N SER A 75 -4.01 -10.74 -21.37
CA SER A 75 -5.03 -10.02 -22.13
C SER A 75 -5.13 -8.55 -21.65
N GLU A 76 -5.47 -7.65 -22.57
CA GLU A 76 -5.72 -6.24 -22.24
C GLU A 76 -6.79 -6.10 -21.15
N GLN A 77 -7.81 -6.94 -21.18
CA GLN A 77 -8.84 -6.97 -20.15
C GLN A 77 -8.26 -7.28 -18.77
N ALA A 78 -7.42 -8.33 -18.64
CA ALA A 78 -6.79 -8.69 -17.37
C ALA A 78 -5.88 -7.56 -16.85
N LEU A 79 -5.14 -6.91 -17.75
CA LEU A 79 -4.28 -5.77 -17.40
C LEU A 79 -5.11 -4.58 -16.88
N VAL A 80 -6.24 -4.26 -17.49
CA VAL A 80 -7.13 -3.19 -17.02
C VAL A 80 -7.83 -3.57 -15.71
N GLU A 81 -8.33 -4.80 -15.60
CA GLU A 81 -8.98 -5.32 -14.39
C GLU A 81 -8.01 -5.38 -13.18
N SER A 82 -6.69 -5.44 -13.42
CA SER A 82 -5.68 -5.34 -12.36
C SER A 82 -5.67 -3.97 -11.66
N GLY A 83 -6.21 -2.93 -12.30
CA GLY A 83 -6.17 -1.55 -11.81
C GLY A 83 -4.83 -0.83 -12.01
N LEU A 84 -3.83 -1.49 -12.59
CA LEU A 84 -2.51 -0.88 -12.91
C LEU A 84 -2.57 -0.01 -14.15
N PHE A 85 -3.48 -0.32 -15.06
CA PHE A 85 -3.64 0.35 -16.35
C PHE A 85 -5.07 0.84 -16.55
N TYR A 86 -5.24 1.81 -17.43
CA TYR A 86 -6.54 2.27 -17.91
C TYR A 86 -6.43 2.74 -19.36
N LEU A 87 -7.54 2.67 -20.09
CA LEU A 87 -7.62 3.21 -21.45
C LEU A 87 -7.81 4.74 -21.39
N ASP A 88 -6.91 5.49 -22.01
CA ASP A 88 -7.12 6.91 -22.29
C ASP A 88 -8.01 7.03 -23.51
N GLU A 89 -9.28 7.36 -23.30
CA GLU A 89 -10.30 7.44 -24.34
C GLU A 89 -9.98 8.47 -25.44
N LYS A 90 -9.21 9.51 -25.09
CA LYS A 90 -8.83 10.56 -26.05
C LYS A 90 -7.70 10.10 -26.97
N LYS A 91 -6.71 9.45 -26.38
CA LYS A 91 -5.50 8.99 -27.10
C LYS A 91 -5.67 7.57 -27.68
N LYS A 92 -6.70 6.83 -27.26
CA LYS A 92 -6.92 5.42 -27.60
C LYS A 92 -5.69 4.54 -27.27
N THR A 93 -5.04 4.86 -26.16
CA THR A 93 -3.84 4.14 -25.67
C THR A 93 -4.01 3.74 -24.21
N TYR A 94 -3.40 2.64 -23.82
CA TYR A 94 -3.35 2.22 -22.44
C TYR A 94 -2.28 3.02 -21.69
N VAL A 95 -2.61 3.43 -20.48
CA VAL A 95 -1.77 4.28 -19.66
C VAL A 95 -1.55 3.64 -18.31
N GLU A 96 -0.30 3.64 -17.84
CA GLU A 96 0.03 3.19 -16.50
C GLU A 96 -0.43 4.22 -15.44
N ARG A 97 -1.19 3.74 -14.47
CA ARG A 97 -1.83 4.59 -13.45
C ARG A 97 -0.83 5.32 -12.56
N PHE A 98 0.28 4.67 -12.24
CA PHE A 98 1.27 5.16 -11.28
C PHE A 98 2.47 5.85 -11.92
N ARG A 99 2.37 6.28 -13.17
CA ARG A 99 3.46 6.99 -13.87
C ARG A 99 3.94 8.22 -13.09
N GLY A 100 5.24 8.47 -13.06
CA GLY A 100 5.88 9.58 -12.36
C GLY A 100 5.92 9.41 -10.84
N ARG A 101 5.77 8.18 -10.30
CA ARG A 101 5.60 7.96 -8.87
C ARG A 101 6.52 6.88 -8.32
N LEU A 102 6.93 7.06 -7.08
CA LEU A 102 7.33 5.94 -6.24
C LEU A 102 6.12 5.06 -5.99
N ILE A 103 6.31 3.75 -6.05
CA ILE A 103 5.28 2.76 -5.75
C ILE A 103 5.62 1.97 -4.49
N PHE A 104 4.58 1.72 -3.70
CA PHE A 104 4.61 0.97 -2.45
C PHE A 104 3.64 -0.21 -2.61
N PRO A 105 4.14 -1.44 -2.77
CA PRO A 105 3.28 -2.61 -2.88
C PRO A 105 2.42 -2.80 -1.64
N ILE A 106 1.12 -2.95 -1.85
CA ILE A 106 0.16 -3.32 -0.81
C ILE A 106 -0.05 -4.81 -0.92
N ASN A 107 0.40 -5.54 0.09
CA ASN A 107 0.35 -6.98 0.11
C ASN A 107 -0.93 -7.50 0.80
N ASN A 108 -1.39 -8.67 0.36
CA ASN A 108 -2.32 -9.44 1.16
C ASN A 108 -1.61 -10.02 2.39
N ILE A 109 -2.38 -10.66 3.27
CA ILE A 109 -1.84 -11.24 4.51
C ILE A 109 -0.76 -12.30 4.29
N SER A 110 -0.69 -12.89 3.11
CA SER A 110 0.34 -13.88 2.72
C SER A 110 1.60 -13.25 2.16
N GLY A 111 1.66 -11.92 2.05
CA GLY A 111 2.83 -11.19 1.52
C GLY A 111 2.86 -11.09 0.00
N GLN A 112 1.73 -11.32 -0.69
CA GLN A 112 1.62 -11.22 -2.13
C GLN A 112 1.08 -9.84 -2.52
N PRO A 113 1.70 -9.11 -3.48
CA PRO A 113 1.23 -7.79 -3.88
C PRO A 113 -0.12 -7.88 -4.59
N ILE A 114 -1.09 -7.11 -4.12
CA ILE A 114 -2.46 -7.08 -4.66
C ILE A 114 -2.92 -5.68 -5.03
N ALA A 115 -2.16 -4.66 -4.66
CA ALA A 115 -2.43 -3.27 -4.99
C ALA A 115 -1.15 -2.45 -4.83
N LEU A 116 -1.21 -1.19 -5.20
CA LEU A 116 -0.13 -0.23 -5.02
C LEU A 116 -0.63 1.05 -4.37
N GLY A 117 0.21 1.61 -3.50
CA GLY A 117 0.22 3.03 -3.20
C GLY A 117 1.24 3.73 -4.10
N GLY A 118 0.98 4.97 -4.48
CA GLY A 118 1.88 5.77 -5.29
C GLY A 118 2.09 7.15 -4.72
N ARG A 119 3.36 7.60 -4.62
CA ARG A 119 3.72 8.94 -4.19
C ARG A 119 4.44 9.68 -5.30
N ILE A 120 3.95 10.85 -5.69
CA ILE A 120 4.66 11.73 -6.61
C ILE A 120 5.91 12.31 -5.92
N ILE A 121 7.04 12.32 -6.63
CA ILE A 121 8.30 12.87 -6.08
C ILE A 121 8.50 14.33 -6.48
N GLU A 122 7.86 14.77 -7.55
CA GLU A 122 7.88 16.16 -8.00
C GLU A 122 6.79 16.98 -7.31
N ASN A 123 7.07 18.25 -7.07
CA ASN A 123 6.09 19.15 -6.48
C ASN A 123 5.21 19.71 -7.60
N LEU A 124 4.10 19.06 -7.87
CA LEU A 124 3.12 19.41 -8.90
C LEU A 124 1.76 19.63 -8.22
N ASP A 125 1.40 20.88 -7.99
CA ASP A 125 0.21 21.27 -7.22
C ASP A 125 -1.12 20.79 -7.84
N TYR A 126 -1.13 20.50 -9.15
CA TYR A 126 -2.31 19.99 -9.86
C TYR A 126 -2.47 18.46 -9.82
N LEU A 127 -1.55 17.75 -9.19
CA LEU A 127 -1.62 16.29 -9.02
C LEU A 127 -1.71 15.90 -7.55
N ALA A 128 -2.53 14.91 -7.28
CA ALA A 128 -2.60 14.33 -5.94
C ALA A 128 -1.24 13.78 -5.52
N LYS A 129 -0.76 14.18 -4.33
CA LYS A 129 0.51 13.75 -3.76
C LYS A 129 0.59 12.23 -3.60
N TYR A 130 -0.51 11.63 -3.15
CA TYR A 130 -0.67 10.18 -3.01
C TYR A 130 -1.86 9.69 -3.81
N ILE A 131 -1.72 8.52 -4.39
CA ILE A 131 -2.82 7.76 -5.00
C ILE A 131 -2.73 6.29 -4.57
N ASN A 132 -3.86 5.61 -4.57
CA ASN A 132 -3.95 4.16 -4.35
C ASN A 132 -4.55 3.48 -5.56
N SER A 133 -4.29 2.19 -5.73
CA SER A 133 -5.01 1.34 -6.68
C SER A 133 -6.52 1.53 -6.52
N PRO A 134 -7.29 1.50 -7.60
CA PRO A 134 -8.73 1.35 -7.51
C PRO A 134 -9.07 0.01 -6.86
N GLU A 135 -10.27 -0.12 -6.35
CA GLU A 135 -10.76 -1.42 -5.91
C GLU A 135 -10.91 -2.38 -7.09
N THR A 136 -10.56 -3.62 -6.86
CA THR A 136 -10.66 -4.71 -7.84
C THR A 136 -11.43 -5.89 -7.24
N ASN A 137 -11.56 -6.97 -7.99
CA ASN A 137 -12.13 -8.22 -7.46
C ASN A 137 -11.29 -8.82 -6.31
N PHE A 138 -10.00 -8.47 -6.23
CA PHE A 138 -9.05 -9.03 -5.29
C PHE A 138 -8.50 -8.02 -4.27
N PHE A 139 -8.82 -6.74 -4.42
CA PHE A 139 -8.39 -5.68 -3.53
C PHE A 139 -9.54 -4.77 -3.12
N LYS A 140 -9.71 -4.61 -1.80
CA LYS A 140 -10.66 -3.68 -1.17
C LYS A 140 -9.94 -2.84 -0.13
N LYS A 141 -9.95 -1.52 -0.26
CA LYS A 141 -9.26 -0.58 0.65
C LYS A 141 -9.69 -0.75 2.10
N GLY A 142 -11.00 -0.87 2.32
CA GLY A 142 -11.57 -1.05 3.67
C GLY A 142 -11.33 -2.41 4.30
N SER A 143 -10.64 -3.33 3.61
CA SER A 143 -10.34 -4.67 4.14
C SER A 143 -8.85 -4.96 4.21
N ASN A 144 -8.01 -4.05 3.73
CA ASN A 144 -6.57 -4.22 3.69
C ASN A 144 -5.87 -3.07 4.43
N LEU A 145 -4.69 -3.35 4.94
CA LEU A 145 -3.81 -2.41 5.60
C LEU A 145 -2.40 -2.59 5.01
N TYR A 146 -1.72 -1.47 4.77
CA TYR A 146 -0.32 -1.51 4.34
C TYR A 146 0.57 -2.12 5.43
N ASN A 147 1.48 -2.99 5.05
CA ASN A 147 2.46 -3.66 5.92
C ASN A 147 1.89 -4.66 6.94
N LEU A 148 0.62 -5.03 6.88
CA LEU A 148 0.05 -6.01 7.82
C LEU A 148 0.71 -7.39 7.67
N ASP A 149 1.11 -7.78 6.49
CA ASP A 149 1.79 -9.03 6.19
C ASP A 149 3.13 -9.21 6.95
N LEU A 150 3.86 -8.11 7.17
CA LEU A 150 5.09 -8.12 7.97
C LEU A 150 4.81 -7.90 9.46
N ALA A 151 3.99 -6.92 9.81
CA ALA A 151 3.67 -6.58 11.19
C ALA A 151 3.08 -7.78 11.96
N ARG A 152 2.15 -8.54 11.36
CA ARG A 152 1.55 -9.73 12.01
C ARG A 152 2.55 -10.82 12.39
N LYS A 153 3.71 -10.90 11.75
CA LYS A 153 4.75 -11.88 12.10
C LYS A 153 5.37 -11.60 13.47
N LEU A 154 5.15 -10.40 14.00
CA LEU A 154 5.65 -9.98 15.30
C LEU A 154 4.62 -10.20 16.42
N SER A 155 3.39 -10.60 16.12
CA SER A 155 2.30 -10.77 17.10
C SER A 155 2.61 -11.78 18.21
N ASN A 156 3.53 -12.71 17.97
CA ASN A 156 4.01 -13.64 19.01
C ASN A 156 4.98 -12.99 20.02
N LYS A 157 5.46 -11.78 19.74
CA LYS A 157 6.44 -11.06 20.55
C LYS A 157 5.91 -9.73 21.07
N LEU A 158 4.96 -9.13 20.36
CA LEU A 158 4.39 -7.82 20.64
C LEU A 158 2.87 -7.97 20.66
N ASP A 159 2.25 -7.48 21.73
CA ASP A 159 0.80 -7.46 21.91
C ASP A 159 0.10 -6.29 21.25
N HIS A 160 0.87 -5.32 20.73
CA HIS A 160 0.35 -4.09 20.15
C HIS A 160 0.82 -3.85 18.72
N VAL A 161 0.07 -2.99 18.01
CA VAL A 161 0.37 -2.53 16.65
C VAL A 161 0.12 -1.02 16.55
N TYR A 162 1.00 -0.32 15.84
CA TYR A 162 0.81 1.10 15.53
C TYR A 162 0.05 1.23 14.21
N LEU A 163 -1.04 1.99 14.22
CA LEU A 163 -1.76 2.39 13.01
C LEU A 163 -1.42 3.85 12.72
N VAL A 164 -0.77 4.09 11.59
CA VAL A 164 -0.34 5.41 11.13
C VAL A 164 -1.05 5.82 9.84
N GLU A 165 -0.86 7.06 9.38
CA GLU A 165 -1.62 7.60 8.25
C GLU A 165 -1.13 7.11 6.90
N GLY A 166 0.18 6.93 6.72
CA GLY A 166 0.75 6.71 5.40
C GLY A 166 1.88 5.67 5.31
N TYR A 167 2.20 5.31 4.06
CA TYR A 167 3.27 4.35 3.77
C TYR A 167 4.63 4.81 4.24
N MET A 168 4.91 6.11 4.09
CA MET A 168 6.20 6.68 4.47
C MET A 168 6.42 6.63 5.98
N ASP A 169 5.34 6.77 6.76
CA ASP A 169 5.40 6.69 8.22
C ASP A 169 5.74 5.27 8.66
N VAL A 170 5.11 4.27 8.05
CA VAL A 170 5.44 2.85 8.29
C VAL A 170 6.91 2.56 7.97
N VAL A 171 7.39 3.03 6.81
CA VAL A 171 8.78 2.80 6.39
C VAL A 171 9.75 3.51 7.31
N GLY A 172 9.44 4.75 7.72
CA GLY A 172 10.23 5.53 8.67
C GLY A 172 10.29 4.90 10.06
N LEU A 173 9.16 4.41 10.58
CA LEU A 173 9.10 3.69 11.85
C LEU A 173 9.92 2.39 11.80
N SER A 174 9.76 1.62 10.74
CA SER A 174 10.53 0.37 10.55
C SER A 174 12.03 0.62 10.53
N LYS A 175 12.49 1.69 9.87
CA LYS A 175 13.90 2.08 9.89
C LYS A 175 14.43 2.35 11.31
N ASN A 176 13.57 2.86 12.19
CA ASN A 176 13.90 3.16 13.58
C ASN A 176 13.59 2.00 14.55
N GLY A 177 13.39 0.78 14.03
CA GLY A 177 13.19 -0.42 14.82
C GLY A 177 11.76 -0.69 15.26
N ILE A 178 10.78 0.15 14.85
CA ILE A 178 9.36 -0.07 15.11
C ILE A 178 8.76 -0.76 13.88
N GLU A 179 8.78 -2.09 13.90
CA GLU A 179 8.38 -2.90 12.74
C GLU A 179 6.92 -3.33 12.74
N ASN A 180 6.22 -3.18 13.88
CA ASN A 180 4.80 -3.48 14.08
C ASN A 180 3.90 -2.28 13.76
N ALA A 181 4.20 -1.56 12.68
CA ALA A 181 3.40 -0.46 12.19
C ALA A 181 2.65 -0.83 10.90
N VAL A 182 1.40 -0.39 10.79
CA VAL A 182 0.54 -0.55 9.61
C VAL A 182 -0.07 0.80 9.23
N ALA A 183 -0.52 0.93 8.00
CA ALA A 183 -1.20 2.16 7.57
C ALA A 183 -2.51 1.90 6.85
N ASN A 184 -3.42 2.86 6.97
CA ASN A 184 -4.64 2.95 6.18
C ASN A 184 -4.33 3.30 4.72
N LEU A 185 -5.28 3.01 3.84
CA LEU A 185 -5.17 3.19 2.40
C LEU A 185 -5.97 4.40 1.89
N GLY A 186 -5.89 5.52 2.61
CA GLY A 186 -6.62 6.75 2.26
C GLY A 186 -8.13 6.67 2.52
N THR A 187 -8.54 5.85 3.47
CA THR A 187 -9.91 5.73 3.98
C THR A 187 -9.92 5.85 5.49
N SER A 188 -11.07 6.15 6.08
CA SER A 188 -11.23 6.01 7.53
C SER A 188 -11.04 4.56 7.96
N LEU A 189 -10.58 4.37 9.20
CA LEU A 189 -10.48 3.04 9.80
C LEU A 189 -11.86 2.36 9.81
N THR A 190 -11.92 1.15 9.28
CA THR A 190 -13.16 0.36 9.17
C THR A 190 -13.26 -0.70 10.25
N ASP A 191 -14.47 -1.12 10.59
CA ASP A 191 -14.73 -2.23 11.51
C ASP A 191 -13.99 -3.50 11.09
N ARG A 192 -13.94 -3.77 9.78
CA ARG A 192 -13.25 -4.92 9.24
C ARG A 192 -11.73 -4.87 9.45
N GLN A 193 -11.13 -3.70 9.35
CA GLN A 193 -9.70 -3.51 9.62
C GLN A 193 -9.41 -3.69 11.12
N ILE A 194 -10.25 -3.17 12.00
CA ILE A 194 -10.16 -3.37 13.46
C ILE A 194 -10.26 -4.85 13.80
N LEU A 195 -11.27 -5.53 13.28
CA LEU A 195 -11.46 -6.97 13.49
C LEU A 195 -10.25 -7.78 12.99
N THR A 196 -9.67 -7.38 11.87
CA THR A 196 -8.47 -8.02 11.33
C THR A 196 -7.25 -7.82 12.22
N LEU A 197 -7.01 -6.59 12.71
CA LEU A 197 -5.90 -6.30 13.62
C LEU A 197 -6.07 -7.04 14.95
N ASN A 198 -7.28 -7.11 15.49
CA ASN A 198 -7.62 -7.83 16.72
C ASN A 198 -7.39 -9.34 16.65
N GLN A 199 -7.23 -9.92 15.46
CA GLN A 199 -6.83 -11.33 15.32
C GLN A 199 -5.36 -11.55 15.70
N PHE A 200 -4.53 -10.51 15.65
CA PHE A 200 -3.09 -10.60 15.84
C PHE A 200 -2.58 -9.82 17.05
N PHE A 201 -3.26 -8.74 17.44
CA PHE A 201 -2.80 -7.82 18.47
C PHE A 201 -3.91 -7.56 19.50
N ASP A 202 -3.52 -7.29 20.73
CA ASP A 202 -4.45 -6.97 21.81
C ASP A 202 -4.68 -5.48 21.94
N ASP A 203 -3.67 -4.64 21.59
CA ASP A 203 -3.77 -3.18 21.58
C ASP A 203 -3.49 -2.62 20.18
N ILE A 204 -4.40 -1.75 19.71
CA ILE A 204 -4.24 -0.99 18.48
C ILE A 204 -3.96 0.46 18.87
N ILE A 205 -2.73 0.92 18.66
CA ILE A 205 -2.31 2.29 18.97
C ILE A 205 -2.46 3.13 17.71
N ILE A 206 -3.47 3.98 17.66
CA ILE A 206 -3.76 4.84 16.51
C ILE A 206 -2.99 6.15 16.69
N CYS A 207 -2.10 6.45 15.74
CA CYS A 207 -1.27 7.65 15.74
C CYS A 207 -1.90 8.72 14.85
N PHE A 208 -2.07 9.92 15.40
CA PHE A 208 -2.59 11.10 14.71
C PHE A 208 -1.60 12.26 14.83
N ASP A 209 -1.62 13.14 13.84
CA ASP A 209 -0.96 14.44 13.98
C ASP A 209 -1.62 15.23 15.13
N GLY A 210 -0.85 15.97 15.91
CA GLY A 210 -1.32 16.72 17.08
C GLY A 210 -2.02 18.03 16.73
N ASP A 211 -2.63 18.11 15.56
CA ASP A 211 -3.41 19.25 15.08
C ASP A 211 -4.93 19.03 15.28
N GLU A 212 -5.71 20.07 14.99
CA GLU A 212 -7.18 20.03 15.11
C GLU A 212 -7.81 18.96 14.20
N SER A 213 -7.21 18.70 13.04
CA SER A 213 -7.66 17.67 12.09
C SER A 213 -7.47 16.27 12.68
N GLY A 214 -6.29 16.01 13.27
CA GLY A 214 -5.98 14.75 13.94
C GLY A 214 -6.89 14.47 15.12
N TYR A 215 -7.20 15.48 15.95
CA TYR A 215 -8.18 15.33 17.04
C TYR A 215 -9.58 14.96 16.55
N LYS A 216 -10.06 15.60 15.48
CA LYS A 216 -11.36 15.26 14.87
C LYS A 216 -11.35 13.86 14.27
N ALA A 217 -10.24 13.44 13.68
CA ALA A 217 -10.08 12.09 13.15
C ALA A 217 -10.06 11.05 14.27
N ALA A 218 -9.39 11.33 15.39
CA ALA A 218 -9.34 10.48 16.57
C ALA A 218 -10.73 10.25 17.18
N LEU A 219 -11.53 11.31 17.33
CA LEU A 219 -12.90 11.19 17.83
C LEU A 219 -13.77 10.28 16.96
N ARG A 220 -13.70 10.45 15.62
CA ARG A 220 -14.44 9.59 14.69
C ARG A 220 -13.95 8.12 14.76
N ALA A 221 -12.63 7.93 14.87
CA ALA A 221 -12.07 6.60 15.04
C ALA A 221 -12.54 5.94 16.33
N ALA A 222 -12.58 6.68 17.43
CA ALA A 222 -13.11 6.22 18.73
C ALA A 222 -14.57 5.80 18.62
N GLU A 223 -15.44 6.65 18.05
CA GLU A 223 -16.87 6.36 17.88
C GLU A 223 -17.11 5.11 17.04
N ASN A 224 -16.36 4.92 15.96
CA ASN A 224 -16.47 3.75 15.10
C ASN A 224 -15.93 2.49 15.79
N SER A 225 -14.90 2.61 16.61
CA SER A 225 -14.20 1.49 17.23
C SER A 225 -14.93 0.89 18.43
N ILE A 226 -15.74 1.68 19.14
CA ILE A 226 -16.44 1.25 20.35
C ILE A 226 -17.31 0.01 20.10
N LYS A 227 -17.91 -0.09 18.93
CA LYS A 227 -18.81 -1.22 18.56
C LYS A 227 -18.09 -2.55 18.41
N GLU A 228 -16.81 -2.50 18.09
CA GLU A 228 -15.98 -3.68 17.79
C GLU A 228 -15.01 -4.03 18.93
N LEU A 229 -15.01 -3.26 20.01
CA LEU A 229 -14.19 -3.51 21.20
C LEU A 229 -14.67 -4.77 21.94
N LYS A 230 -13.77 -5.74 22.01
CA LYS A 230 -13.96 -6.94 22.85
C LYS A 230 -13.35 -6.69 24.24
N PRO A 231 -13.80 -7.40 25.31
CA PRO A 231 -13.35 -7.17 26.68
C PRO A 231 -11.82 -7.23 26.89
N GLU A 232 -11.11 -7.98 26.05
CA GLU A 232 -9.65 -8.19 26.16
C GLU A 232 -8.86 -7.40 25.12
N LYS A 233 -9.51 -6.50 24.37
CA LYS A 233 -8.89 -5.70 23.33
C LYS A 233 -8.92 -4.22 23.70
N GLN A 234 -7.86 -3.51 23.34
CA GLN A 234 -7.69 -2.10 23.62
C GLN A 234 -7.45 -1.31 22.35
N ILE A 235 -7.96 -0.10 22.31
CA ILE A 235 -7.62 0.89 21.28
C ILE A 235 -7.12 2.13 22.00
N SER A 236 -5.88 2.49 21.73
CA SER A 236 -5.17 3.62 22.32
C SER A 236 -4.96 4.69 21.25
N PHE A 237 -4.92 5.96 21.67
CA PHE A 237 -4.71 7.10 20.78
C PHE A 237 -3.41 7.81 21.16
N LEU A 238 -2.53 8.00 20.19
CA LEU A 238 -1.27 8.72 20.32
C LEU A 238 -1.29 9.95 19.41
N PHE A 239 -1.07 11.13 19.98
CA PHE A 239 -0.94 12.37 19.23
C PHE A 239 0.53 12.72 19.11
N LEU A 240 0.99 12.85 17.87
CA LEU A 240 2.36 13.21 17.54
C LEU A 240 2.53 14.73 17.61
N PRO A 241 3.70 15.23 18.09
CA PRO A 241 3.96 16.66 18.19
C PRO A 241 4.05 17.38 16.84
#